data_f1d9c31cb89f3cb362d4c316a3867823
#
_entry.id   f1d9c31cb89f3cb362d4c316a3867823
#
_cell.length_a   1.000
_cell.length_b   1.000
_cell.length_c   1.000
_cell.angle_alpha   90.00
_cell.angle_beta   90.00
_cell.angle_gamma   90.00
#
_symmetry.space_group_name_H-M   'P 1'
#
loop_
_entity.id
_entity.type
_entity.pdbx_description
1 polymer ?
#
loop_
_entity_poly.entity_id
_entity_poly.type
_entity_poly.pdbx_seq_one_letter_code
_entity_poly.pdbx_strand_id
1 'polypeptide(L)'
;MNNTLEKFMAILLIAAAAISVSAFSGRAQAATADDLERDGKQALQALYKTNPLASDISKKAKAILIFPNIVKAGLVFGGAYGEGVLLGSDGKVGGYYNSVTASWGWQAGAESYRYAVFLMSDRAVNYLDKSKGWEIGVGPTVVVVNEGAAKNLSSLTLKDDAYAFIFDQQGLMAALTIEGTKISRIKR
;
A
#
# COMPACT_ATOMS: atom_id res chain seq x y z
N MET A 1 -20.56 43.06 -24.58
CA MET A 1 -19.30 42.52 -24.07
C MET A 1 -19.25 41.05 -24.37
N ASN A 2 -18.20 40.58 -25.01
CA ASN A 2 -18.25 39.57 -26.07
C ASN A 2 -18.42 38.09 -25.59
N ASN A 3 -19.63 37.59 -25.78
CA ASN A 3 -19.98 36.17 -25.66
C ASN A 3 -19.09 35.22 -26.54
N THR A 4 -18.42 35.78 -27.53
CA THR A 4 -17.51 35.06 -28.43
C THR A 4 -16.15 34.80 -27.76
N LEU A 5 -15.62 35.78 -27.01
CA LEU A 5 -14.32 35.65 -26.33
C LEU A 5 -14.37 34.63 -25.17
N GLU A 6 -15.48 34.62 -24.43
CA GLU A 6 -15.70 33.62 -23.36
C GLU A 6 -15.83 32.21 -23.93
N LYS A 7 -16.49 32.04 -25.05
CA LYS A 7 -16.59 30.73 -25.74
C LYS A 7 -15.23 30.27 -26.28
N PHE A 8 -14.41 31.18 -26.82
CA PHE A 8 -13.06 30.83 -27.25
C PHE A 8 -12.15 30.47 -26.09
N MET A 9 -12.21 31.19 -24.97
CA MET A 9 -11.46 30.82 -23.75
C MET A 9 -11.90 29.48 -23.17
N ALA A 10 -13.19 29.17 -23.15
CA ALA A 10 -13.69 27.90 -22.67
C ALA A 10 -13.23 26.72 -23.56
N ILE A 11 -13.22 26.90 -24.88
CA ILE A 11 -12.73 25.89 -25.83
C ILE A 11 -11.22 25.69 -25.69
N LEU A 12 -10.44 26.76 -25.45
CA LEU A 12 -9.00 26.66 -25.24
C LEU A 12 -8.66 25.93 -23.94
N LEU A 13 -9.41 26.16 -22.85
CA LEU A 13 -9.27 25.46 -21.59
C LEU A 13 -9.61 23.97 -21.68
N ILE A 14 -10.66 23.62 -22.43
CA ILE A 14 -11.03 22.23 -22.68
C ILE A 14 -9.99 21.51 -23.55
N ALA A 15 -9.45 22.19 -24.57
CA ALA A 15 -8.39 21.66 -25.41
C ALA A 15 -7.09 21.45 -24.64
N ALA A 16 -6.70 22.38 -23.75
CA ALA A 16 -5.53 22.25 -22.90
C ALA A 16 -5.68 21.11 -21.88
N ALA A 17 -6.88 20.90 -21.34
CA ALA A 17 -7.18 19.77 -20.47
C ALA A 17 -7.12 18.41 -21.21
N ALA A 18 -7.58 18.36 -22.46
CA ALA A 18 -7.53 17.15 -23.29
C ALA A 18 -6.09 16.77 -23.70
N ILE A 19 -5.22 17.76 -23.93
CA ILE A 19 -3.80 17.54 -24.28
C ILE A 19 -3.02 17.03 -23.07
N SER A 20 -3.34 17.49 -21.86
CA SER A 20 -2.67 17.03 -20.63
C SER A 20 -3.02 15.57 -20.27
N VAL A 21 -4.21 15.09 -20.64
CA VAL A 21 -4.60 13.68 -20.42
C VAL A 21 -3.87 12.74 -21.38
N SER A 22 -3.57 13.18 -22.60
CA SER A 22 -2.87 12.35 -23.61
C SER A 22 -1.38 12.14 -23.30
N ALA A 23 -0.73 13.05 -22.57
CA ALA A 23 0.67 12.93 -22.20
C ALA A 23 0.92 11.91 -21.06
N PHE A 24 -0.11 11.49 -20.34
CA PHE A 24 -0.05 10.49 -19.28
C PHE A 24 -0.45 9.07 -19.73
N SER A 25 -0.58 8.85 -21.04
CA SER A 25 -0.78 7.50 -21.61
C SER A 25 0.51 6.65 -21.60
N GLY A 26 1.35 6.79 -20.59
CA GLY A 26 2.27 5.75 -20.20
C GLY A 26 1.42 4.52 -19.90
N ARG A 27 1.59 3.44 -20.67
CA ARG A 27 0.93 2.17 -20.40
C ARG A 27 1.19 1.84 -18.94
N ALA A 28 0.19 1.97 -18.08
CA ALA A 28 0.18 1.37 -16.76
C ALA A 28 0.15 -0.15 -17.00
N GLN A 29 1.30 -0.72 -17.32
CA GLN A 29 1.46 -2.16 -17.41
C GLN A 29 1.44 -2.67 -15.98
N ALA A 30 0.49 -3.53 -15.68
CA ALA A 30 0.48 -4.21 -14.39
C ALA A 30 1.84 -4.87 -14.17
N ALA A 31 2.42 -4.73 -12.99
CA ALA A 31 3.71 -5.31 -12.65
C ALA A 31 3.67 -6.83 -12.89
N THR A 32 4.72 -7.38 -13.46
CA THR A 32 4.83 -8.84 -13.63
C THR A 32 5.05 -9.52 -12.28
N ALA A 33 4.88 -10.84 -12.23
CA ALA A 33 5.21 -11.64 -11.04
C ALA A 33 6.65 -11.40 -10.59
N ASP A 34 7.60 -11.42 -11.53
CA ASP A 34 9.02 -11.24 -11.26
C ASP A 34 9.33 -9.82 -10.77
N ASP A 35 8.65 -8.81 -11.32
CA ASP A 35 8.80 -7.43 -10.85
C ASP A 35 8.31 -7.28 -9.40
N LEU A 36 7.13 -7.80 -9.08
CA LEU A 36 6.58 -7.74 -7.72
C LEU A 36 7.47 -8.47 -6.71
N GLU A 37 8.03 -9.61 -7.09
CA GLU A 37 8.94 -10.36 -6.22
C GLU A 37 10.24 -9.60 -5.99
N ARG A 38 10.87 -9.09 -7.05
CA ARG A 38 12.11 -8.30 -6.98
C ARG A 38 11.90 -7.05 -6.13
N ASP A 39 10.87 -6.27 -6.46
CA ASP A 39 10.60 -4.98 -5.82
C ASP A 39 10.14 -5.18 -4.38
N GLY A 40 9.39 -6.23 -4.08
CA GLY A 40 9.01 -6.62 -2.73
C GLY A 40 10.22 -6.97 -1.87
N LYS A 41 11.15 -7.78 -2.37
CA LYS A 41 12.39 -8.12 -1.67
C LYS A 41 13.27 -6.88 -1.43
N GLN A 42 13.38 -5.99 -2.41
CA GLN A 42 14.13 -4.74 -2.26
C GLN A 42 13.47 -3.81 -1.21
N ALA A 43 12.15 -3.70 -1.22
CA ALA A 43 11.41 -2.91 -0.24
C ALA A 43 11.61 -3.44 1.19
N LEU A 44 11.57 -4.76 1.40
CA LEU A 44 11.86 -5.37 2.70
C LEU A 44 13.28 -5.09 3.17
N GLN A 45 14.25 -5.18 2.28
CA GLN A 45 15.64 -4.85 2.62
C GLN A 45 15.80 -3.38 3.03
N ALA A 46 15.10 -2.46 2.34
CA ALA A 46 15.09 -1.04 2.70
C ALA A 46 14.48 -0.83 4.10
N LEU A 47 13.34 -1.49 4.37
CA LEU A 47 12.70 -1.44 5.69
C LEU A 47 13.63 -1.94 6.79
N TYR A 48 14.31 -3.06 6.60
CA TYR A 48 15.20 -3.65 7.61
C TYR A 48 16.42 -2.77 7.90
N LYS A 49 16.92 -2.03 6.91
CA LYS A 49 18.03 -1.09 7.10
C LYS A 49 17.63 0.11 7.95
N THR A 50 16.40 0.57 7.83
CA THR A 50 15.91 1.77 8.53
C THR A 50 15.17 1.45 9.81
N ASN A 51 14.67 0.22 9.97
CA ASN A 51 13.89 -0.20 11.13
C ASN A 51 14.34 -1.57 11.66
N PRO A 52 15.26 -1.61 12.65
CA PRO A 52 15.74 -2.86 13.23
C PRO A 52 14.63 -3.72 13.84
N LEU A 53 13.58 -3.10 14.41
CA LEU A 53 12.43 -3.83 14.98
C LEU A 53 11.70 -4.64 13.90
N ALA A 54 11.54 -4.10 12.68
CA ALA A 54 10.95 -4.84 11.57
C ALA A 54 11.80 -6.07 11.21
N SER A 55 13.13 -5.94 11.23
CA SER A 55 14.04 -7.07 11.03
C SER A 55 13.90 -8.14 12.12
N ASP A 56 13.71 -7.75 13.39
CA ASP A 56 13.54 -8.70 14.47
C ASP A 56 12.17 -9.40 14.44
N ILE A 57 11.11 -8.68 14.11
CA ILE A 57 9.78 -9.24 13.92
C ILE A 57 9.75 -10.21 12.74
N SER A 58 10.46 -9.90 11.66
CA SER A 58 10.50 -10.75 10.46
C SER A 58 11.00 -12.17 10.73
N LYS A 59 11.94 -12.32 11.66
CA LYS A 59 12.51 -13.64 12.05
C LYS A 59 11.50 -14.56 12.72
N LYS A 60 10.38 -14.00 13.22
CA LYS A 60 9.29 -14.74 13.89
C LYS A 60 8.03 -14.82 13.04
N ALA A 61 7.94 -14.06 11.97
CA ALA A 61 6.79 -14.05 11.09
C ALA A 61 6.65 -15.37 10.33
N LYS A 62 5.42 -15.86 10.21
CA LYS A 62 5.07 -17.03 9.38
C LYS A 62 5.14 -16.69 7.90
N ALA A 63 4.72 -15.47 7.54
CA ALA A 63 4.81 -14.92 6.22
C ALA A 63 4.82 -13.38 6.28
N ILE A 64 5.27 -12.75 5.22
CA ILE A 64 5.33 -11.29 5.10
C ILE A 64 4.64 -10.90 3.79
N LEU A 65 3.58 -10.10 3.93
CA LEU A 65 2.90 -9.50 2.78
C LEU A 65 3.47 -8.10 2.58
N ILE A 66 4.14 -7.88 1.45
CA ILE A 66 4.82 -6.62 1.12
C ILE A 66 4.19 -5.95 -0.09
N PHE A 67 3.88 -4.68 0.03
CA PHE A 67 3.44 -3.80 -1.05
C PHE A 67 4.54 -2.78 -1.33
N PRO A 68 5.35 -2.99 -2.38
CA PRO A 68 6.53 -2.17 -2.66
C PRO A 68 6.19 -0.78 -3.19
N ASN A 69 4.97 -0.57 -3.65
CA ASN A 69 4.51 0.72 -4.12
C ASN A 69 2.98 0.82 -4.00
N ILE A 70 2.53 1.74 -3.15
CA ILE A 70 1.14 2.16 -3.07
C ILE A 70 1.06 3.58 -3.58
N VAL A 71 0.16 3.85 -4.50
CA VAL A 71 -0.15 5.21 -4.97
C VAL A 71 -1.50 5.61 -4.41
N LYS A 72 -1.53 6.74 -3.72
CA LYS A 72 -2.73 7.37 -3.19
C LYS A 72 -2.94 8.69 -3.92
N ALA A 73 -4.14 8.93 -4.39
CA ALA A 73 -4.52 10.19 -5.03
C ALA A 73 -5.97 10.55 -4.69
N GLY A 74 -6.25 11.85 -4.62
CA GLY A 74 -7.59 12.34 -4.36
C GLY A 74 -7.67 13.85 -4.23
N LEU A 75 -8.90 14.36 -4.26
CA LEU A 75 -9.24 15.76 -3.98
C LEU A 75 -10.20 15.84 -2.78
N VAL A 76 -11.46 15.50 -2.95
CA VAL A 76 -12.49 15.37 -1.88
C VAL A 76 -12.73 13.89 -1.59
N PHE A 77 -12.65 13.09 -2.62
CA PHE A 77 -12.65 11.63 -2.57
C PHE A 77 -11.28 11.16 -3.06
N GLY A 78 -10.73 10.18 -2.38
CA GLY A 78 -9.46 9.63 -2.76
C GLY A 78 -9.46 8.12 -2.64
N GLY A 79 -8.44 7.52 -3.20
CA GLY A 79 -8.19 6.10 -3.10
C GLY A 79 -6.69 5.81 -3.13
N ALA A 80 -6.33 4.68 -2.55
CA ALA A 80 -4.99 4.13 -2.67
C ALA A 80 -5.06 2.75 -3.34
N TYR A 81 -4.11 2.48 -4.21
CA TYR A 81 -3.96 1.20 -4.89
C TYR A 81 -2.50 0.82 -4.98
N GLY A 82 -2.25 -0.45 -4.84
CA GLY A 82 -0.97 -1.07 -5.16
C GLY A 82 -1.06 -2.58 -5.18
N GLU A 83 -0.01 -3.19 -5.69
CA GLU A 83 0.13 -4.64 -5.79
C GLU A 83 1.32 -5.09 -4.96
N GLY A 84 1.24 -6.31 -4.46
CA GLY A 84 2.24 -6.84 -3.55
C GLY A 84 2.36 -8.36 -3.64
N VAL A 85 3.34 -8.87 -2.91
CA VAL A 85 3.70 -10.28 -2.87
C VAL A 85 3.71 -10.79 -1.44
N LEU A 86 3.20 -12.00 -1.23
CA LEU A 86 3.33 -12.76 0.00
C LEU A 86 4.59 -13.61 -0.07
N LEU A 87 5.49 -13.43 0.88
CA LEU A 87 6.69 -14.22 1.04
C LEU A 87 6.55 -15.09 2.30
N GLY A 88 6.72 -16.39 2.16
CA GLY A 88 6.80 -17.31 3.28
C GLY A 88 8.06 -17.11 4.11
N SER A 89 8.13 -17.69 5.29
CA SER A 89 9.32 -17.67 6.16
C SER A 89 10.56 -18.31 5.49
N ASP A 90 10.36 -19.16 4.49
CA ASP A 90 11.41 -19.75 3.63
C ASP A 90 11.80 -18.86 2.44
N GLY A 91 11.22 -17.66 2.34
CA GLY A 91 11.44 -16.70 1.26
C GLY A 91 10.74 -17.05 -0.07
N LYS A 92 9.95 -18.14 -0.12
CA LYS A 92 9.18 -18.49 -1.31
C LYS A 92 7.93 -17.64 -1.45
N VAL A 93 7.52 -17.44 -2.70
CA VAL A 93 6.30 -16.73 -3.02
C VAL A 93 5.08 -17.58 -2.70
N GLY A 94 4.22 -17.09 -1.81
CA GLY A 94 2.93 -17.68 -1.43
C GLY A 94 1.77 -17.18 -2.30
N GLY A 95 1.93 -16.04 -2.96
CA GLY A 95 0.92 -15.47 -3.84
C GLY A 95 1.08 -13.96 -4.05
N TYR A 96 0.22 -13.42 -4.90
CA TYR A 96 0.19 -12.02 -5.24
C TYR A 96 -1.14 -11.41 -4.79
N TYR A 97 -1.10 -10.16 -4.35
CA TYR A 97 -2.24 -9.48 -3.76
C TYR A 97 -2.31 -8.04 -4.23
N ASN A 98 -3.50 -7.49 -4.28
CA ASN A 98 -3.70 -6.05 -4.38
C ASN A 98 -4.15 -5.48 -3.04
N SER A 99 -3.89 -4.21 -2.87
CA SER A 99 -4.31 -3.37 -1.75
C SER A 99 -5.15 -2.23 -2.30
N VAL A 100 -6.37 -2.09 -1.80
CA VAL A 100 -7.30 -1.05 -2.21
C VAL A 100 -7.83 -0.36 -0.96
N THR A 101 -7.69 0.96 -0.89
CA THR A 101 -8.26 1.78 0.18
C THR A 101 -9.10 2.88 -0.44
N ALA A 102 -10.32 3.05 0.05
CA ALA A 102 -11.11 4.25 -0.22
C ALA A 102 -10.88 5.25 0.92
N SER A 103 -10.62 6.49 0.60
CA SER A 103 -10.46 7.56 1.57
C SER A 103 -11.41 8.71 1.28
N TRP A 104 -11.90 9.33 2.35
CA TRP A 104 -12.80 10.46 2.32
C TRP A 104 -12.16 11.61 3.10
N GLY A 105 -12.11 12.81 2.52
CA GLY A 105 -11.59 14.00 3.18
C GLY A 105 -10.99 15.02 2.22
N TRP A 106 -10.78 16.26 2.69
CA TRP A 106 -10.12 17.33 1.96
C TRP A 106 -8.62 17.06 1.87
N GLN A 107 -8.21 16.23 0.90
CA GLN A 107 -6.82 15.86 0.67
C GLN A 107 -6.52 16.01 -0.82
N ALA A 108 -6.10 17.23 -1.21
CA ALA A 108 -5.66 17.45 -2.58
C ALA A 108 -4.20 16.99 -2.71
N GLY A 109 -3.95 16.04 -3.58
CA GLY A 109 -2.59 15.62 -3.88
C GLY A 109 -2.45 14.17 -4.31
N ALA A 110 -1.21 13.81 -4.57
CA ALA A 110 -0.78 12.44 -4.79
C ALA A 110 0.34 12.11 -3.80
N GLU A 111 0.35 10.90 -3.33
CA GLU A 111 1.31 10.35 -2.39
C GLU A 111 1.66 8.94 -2.79
N SER A 112 2.90 8.55 -2.55
CA SER A 112 3.30 7.16 -2.63
C SER A 112 3.95 6.71 -1.34
N TYR A 113 3.74 5.45 -0.98
CA TYR A 113 4.32 4.82 0.20
C TYR A 113 4.45 3.33 0.00
N ARG A 114 5.15 2.70 0.93
CA ARG A 114 5.30 1.26 1.01
C ARG A 114 4.74 0.77 2.34
N TYR A 115 4.26 -0.45 2.38
CA TYR A 115 4.00 -1.08 3.66
C TYR A 115 4.20 -2.59 3.62
N ALA A 116 4.54 -3.14 4.78
CA ALA A 116 4.71 -4.57 5.00
C ALA A 116 3.83 -5.03 6.16
N VAL A 117 3.14 -6.15 5.99
CA VAL A 117 2.36 -6.81 7.04
C VAL A 117 3.03 -8.13 7.39
N PHE A 118 3.57 -8.19 8.60
CA PHE A 118 4.20 -9.39 9.15
C PHE A 118 3.13 -10.26 9.80
N LEU A 119 2.82 -11.40 9.21
CA LEU A 119 1.81 -12.34 9.68
C LEU A 119 2.45 -13.26 10.72
N MET A 120 2.05 -13.11 11.98
CA MET A 120 2.68 -13.79 13.12
C MET A 120 2.01 -15.14 13.43
N SER A 121 0.73 -15.28 13.07
CA SER A 121 -0.07 -16.46 13.39
C SER A 121 -0.52 -17.21 12.13
N ASP A 122 -0.73 -18.52 12.26
CA ASP A 122 -1.33 -19.32 11.20
C ASP A 122 -2.78 -18.87 10.92
N ARG A 123 -3.44 -18.28 11.92
CA ARG A 123 -4.76 -17.66 11.76
C ARG A 123 -4.73 -16.53 10.74
N ALA A 124 -3.74 -15.62 10.83
CA ALA A 124 -3.60 -14.51 9.89
C ALA A 124 -3.29 -15.00 8.47
N VAL A 125 -2.38 -15.97 8.32
CA VAL A 125 -2.06 -16.56 7.02
C VAL A 125 -3.27 -17.25 6.41
N ASN A 126 -3.96 -18.09 7.18
CA ASN A 126 -5.15 -18.81 6.71
C ASN A 126 -6.30 -17.85 6.37
N TYR A 127 -6.44 -16.75 7.12
CA TYR A 127 -7.47 -15.75 6.85
C TYR A 127 -7.24 -15.07 5.53
N LEU A 128 -5.99 -14.69 5.24
CA LEU A 128 -5.58 -14.09 3.97
C LEU A 128 -5.86 -15.03 2.78
N ASP A 129 -5.57 -16.33 2.93
CA ASP A 129 -5.74 -17.31 1.85
C ASP A 129 -7.22 -17.69 1.60
N LYS A 130 -8.02 -17.82 2.66
CA LYS A 130 -9.40 -18.34 2.58
C LYS A 130 -10.44 -17.25 2.43
N SER A 131 -10.15 -16.02 2.82
CA SER A 131 -11.07 -14.90 2.67
C SER A 131 -11.15 -14.44 1.20
N LYS A 132 -12.32 -13.93 0.80
CA LYS A 132 -12.46 -13.24 -0.50
C LYS A 132 -11.82 -11.84 -0.50
N GLY A 133 -10.88 -11.62 0.37
CA GLY A 133 -10.17 -10.39 0.65
C GLY A 133 -10.18 -10.08 2.15
N TRP A 134 -9.04 -9.66 2.67
CA TRP A 134 -8.89 -9.22 4.06
C TRP A 134 -9.06 -7.71 4.13
N GLU A 135 -10.04 -7.26 4.89
CA GLU A 135 -10.20 -5.86 5.26
C GLU A 135 -9.46 -5.62 6.57
N ILE A 136 -8.45 -4.77 6.54
CA ILE A 136 -7.66 -4.41 7.73
C ILE A 136 -8.58 -3.73 8.75
N GLY A 137 -8.60 -4.26 9.97
CA GLY A 137 -9.55 -3.87 11.04
C GLY A 137 -10.69 -4.88 11.22
N VAL A 138 -10.84 -5.86 10.31
CA VAL A 138 -11.82 -6.95 10.41
C VAL A 138 -11.10 -8.29 10.41
N GLY A 139 -11.38 -9.15 11.36
CA GLY A 139 -10.78 -10.48 11.48
C GLY A 139 -9.52 -10.51 12.35
N PRO A 140 -8.35 -11.00 11.86
CA PRO A 140 -7.10 -11.01 12.63
C PRO A 140 -6.65 -9.60 13.02
N THR A 141 -6.12 -9.45 14.22
CA THR A 141 -5.64 -8.18 14.73
C THR A 141 -4.39 -7.73 13.99
N VAL A 142 -4.41 -6.49 13.48
CA VAL A 142 -3.25 -5.85 12.86
C VAL A 142 -2.86 -4.62 13.67
N VAL A 143 -1.64 -4.60 14.16
CA VAL A 143 -1.05 -3.46 14.86
C VAL A 143 -0.20 -2.66 13.88
N VAL A 144 -0.55 -1.40 13.64
CA VAL A 144 0.28 -0.48 12.86
C VAL A 144 1.41 0.03 13.75
N VAL A 145 2.64 -0.29 13.36
CA VAL A 145 3.84 0.08 14.11
C VAL A 145 4.30 1.47 13.68
N ASN A 146 4.10 2.44 14.54
CA ASN A 146 4.68 3.78 14.45
C ASN A 146 5.77 3.96 15.51
N GLU A 147 6.44 5.12 15.55
CA GLU A 147 7.52 5.38 16.51
C GLU A 147 7.08 5.22 17.98
N GLY A 148 5.82 5.55 18.30
CA GLY A 148 5.27 5.39 19.66
C GLY A 148 5.01 3.93 20.00
N ALA A 149 4.43 3.18 19.09
CA ALA A 149 4.18 1.74 19.24
C ALA A 149 5.50 0.96 19.29
N ALA A 150 6.49 1.35 18.48
CA ALA A 150 7.80 0.69 18.42
C ALA A 150 8.53 0.67 19.78
N LYS A 151 8.38 1.73 20.59
CA LYS A 151 9.00 1.81 21.93
C LYS A 151 8.45 0.78 22.90
N ASN A 152 7.23 0.33 22.72
CA ASN A 152 6.54 -0.61 23.60
C ASN A 152 6.58 -2.05 23.07
N LEU A 153 7.00 -2.25 21.83
CA LEU A 153 7.11 -3.56 21.22
C LEU A 153 8.50 -4.15 21.51
N SER A 154 8.51 -5.27 22.20
CA SER A 154 9.69 -6.12 22.34
C SER A 154 9.36 -7.51 21.78
N SER A 155 10.38 -8.30 21.53
CA SER A 155 10.20 -9.68 21.07
C SER A 155 9.42 -10.57 22.06
N LEU A 156 9.24 -10.13 23.29
CA LEU A 156 8.46 -10.80 24.34
C LEU A 156 7.00 -10.35 24.38
N THR A 157 6.66 -9.21 23.74
CA THR A 157 5.31 -8.62 23.76
C THR A 157 4.53 -8.79 22.47
N LEU A 158 5.07 -9.52 21.47
CA LEU A 158 4.37 -9.81 20.20
C LEU A 158 3.25 -10.82 20.44
N LYS A 159 2.02 -10.33 20.65
CA LYS A 159 0.82 -11.14 20.94
C LYS A 159 -0.25 -11.07 19.85
N ASP A 160 -0.13 -10.11 18.95
CA ASP A 160 -1.12 -9.88 17.91
C ASP A 160 -0.89 -10.77 16.69
N ASP A 161 -1.94 -10.92 15.88
CA ASP A 161 -1.91 -11.78 14.70
C ASP A 161 -1.00 -11.23 13.60
N ALA A 162 -0.88 -9.89 13.50
CA ALA A 162 -0.04 -9.25 12.50
C ALA A 162 0.47 -7.88 12.95
N TYR A 163 1.61 -7.47 12.40
CA TYR A 163 2.23 -6.14 12.58
C TYR A 163 2.47 -5.51 11.23
N ALA A 164 2.03 -4.27 11.06
CA ALA A 164 2.18 -3.52 9.82
C ALA A 164 3.14 -2.34 9.98
N PHE A 165 4.08 -2.20 9.08
CA PHE A 165 5.01 -1.09 8.99
C PHE A 165 4.72 -0.31 7.70
N ILE A 166 4.47 0.99 7.83
CA ILE A 166 4.37 1.93 6.71
C ILE A 166 5.71 2.67 6.64
N PHE A 167 6.30 2.77 5.46
CA PHE A 167 7.62 3.36 5.28
C PHE A 167 7.80 3.96 3.89
N ASP A 168 8.89 4.70 3.71
CA ASP A 168 9.30 5.31 2.44
C ASP A 168 8.19 6.19 1.82
N GLN A 169 7.58 7.00 2.67
CA GLN A 169 6.50 7.91 2.29
C GLN A 169 7.05 9.09 1.51
N GLN A 170 6.45 9.37 0.35
CA GLN A 170 6.77 10.50 -0.51
C GLN A 170 5.48 11.23 -0.89
N GLY A 171 5.47 12.57 -0.73
CA GLY A 171 4.32 13.42 -1.00
C GLY A 171 3.93 14.32 0.18
N LEU A 172 2.81 15.01 0.05
CA LEU A 172 2.41 16.09 0.97
C LEU A 172 1.37 15.67 2.02
N MET A 173 0.99 14.41 2.10
CA MET A 173 -0.07 13.96 3.02
C MET A 173 0.51 13.55 4.38
N ALA A 174 -0.03 14.10 5.46
CA ALA A 174 0.53 14.01 6.80
C ALA A 174 0.08 12.79 7.62
N ALA A 175 -0.94 12.04 7.23
CA ALA A 175 -1.46 10.93 8.01
C ALA A 175 -1.77 9.71 7.14
N LEU A 176 -1.01 8.64 7.35
CA LEU A 176 -1.24 7.34 6.72
C LEU A 176 -1.88 6.38 7.70
N THR A 177 -2.97 5.78 7.28
CA THR A 177 -3.55 4.60 7.90
C THR A 177 -3.80 3.55 6.84
N ILE A 178 -3.70 2.30 7.23
CA ILE A 178 -4.12 1.16 6.41
C ILE A 178 -5.45 0.56 6.89
N GLU A 179 -6.09 1.14 7.89
CA GLU A 179 -7.43 0.73 8.33
C GLU A 179 -8.44 0.89 7.19
N GLY A 180 -9.35 -0.06 7.06
CA GLY A 180 -10.30 -0.12 5.95
C GLY A 180 -9.68 -0.49 4.60
N THR A 181 -8.39 -0.81 4.56
CA THR A 181 -7.75 -1.34 3.36
C THR A 181 -8.23 -2.75 3.09
N LYS A 182 -8.68 -2.99 1.87
CA LYS A 182 -9.03 -4.33 1.40
C LYS A 182 -7.86 -4.94 0.63
N ILE A 183 -7.39 -6.07 1.11
CA ILE A 183 -6.32 -6.87 0.50
C ILE A 183 -6.97 -8.07 -0.16
N SER A 184 -6.77 -8.26 -1.46
CA SER A 184 -7.37 -9.37 -2.21
C SER A 184 -6.33 -10.08 -3.07
N ARG A 185 -6.45 -11.41 -3.17
CA ARG A 185 -5.55 -12.22 -4.00
C ARG A 185 -5.77 -11.91 -5.47
N ILE A 186 -4.68 -11.78 -6.21
CA ILE A 186 -4.68 -11.59 -7.67
C ILE A 186 -3.90 -12.72 -8.35
N LYS A 187 -4.18 -12.93 -9.64
CA LYS A 187 -3.41 -13.84 -10.48
C LYS A 187 -2.27 -13.07 -11.16
N ARG A 188 -1.07 -13.64 -11.17
CA ARG A 188 0.11 -13.14 -11.86
C ARG A 188 0.84 -14.30 -12.54
#